data_a4628a4e6ee38392a3b7e02358512892
#
_entry.id   a4628a4e6ee38392a3b7e02358512892
#
_cell.length_a   1.000
_cell.length_b   1.000
_cell.length_c   1.000
_cell.angle_alpha   90.00
_cell.angle_beta   90.00
_cell.angle_gamma   90.00
#
_symmetry.space_group_name_H-M   'P 1'
#
loop_
_entity.id
_entity.type
_entity.pdbx_description
1 polymer ?
#
loop_
_entity_poly.entity_id
_entity_poly.type
_entity_poly.pdbx_seq_one_letter_code
_entity_poly.pdbx_strand_id
1 'polypeptide(L)'
;MLFEIVCSDYTQTLGGIRDVDLVLTSPPYMNARTYDIGCTFDFLDYQKLGDAIYQVLKPGGTCIMVLDAPVRNWREGKGSERGLMPWRVMLDWADRIGFRVPDRLAYGRLGLPGVYSGRFRNDWEPCFWFEKPGAKAYFDKTCMDTPSGRHNTPKLITSRRPDGTVGKRVSSGRAVTEGVKRQGTHLWYGNVGANHDLPELYMSGHPARFCSKFAADMIQCFCPPEGLVVDPFVGSGTTALMAIKHGRRFFGGDIQQQWVDRASNICKAWLDSILYPF
;
A
#
# COMPACT_ATOMS: atom_id res chain seq x y z
N MET A 1 -3.41 8.72 23.02
CA MET A 1 -4.43 9.08 21.99
C MET A 1 -4.44 7.96 20.95
N LEU A 2 -5.62 7.48 20.50
CA LEU A 2 -5.72 6.36 19.54
C LEU A 2 -5.40 6.81 18.12
N PHE A 3 -5.81 8.03 17.76
CA PHE A 3 -5.47 8.63 16.47
C PHE A 3 -5.32 10.16 16.57
N GLU A 4 -4.56 10.71 15.65
CA GLU A 4 -4.41 12.15 15.43
C GLU A 4 -4.21 12.41 13.94
N ILE A 5 -4.91 13.42 13.41
CA ILE A 5 -4.79 13.85 12.02
C ILE A 5 -4.61 15.37 12.02
N VAL A 6 -3.54 15.84 11.37
CA VAL A 6 -3.14 17.25 11.38
C VAL A 6 -3.22 17.86 9.98
N CYS A 7 -3.54 19.15 9.91
CA CYS A 7 -3.49 19.89 8.65
C CYS A 7 -2.06 20.43 8.46
N SER A 8 -1.27 19.71 7.72
CA SER A 8 0.13 20.06 7.44
C SER A 8 0.65 19.35 6.20
N ASP A 9 1.73 19.84 5.62
CA ASP A 9 2.45 19.11 4.60
C ASP A 9 3.17 17.87 5.17
N TYR A 10 3.62 16.97 4.29
CA TYR A 10 4.25 15.71 4.71
C TYR A 10 5.56 15.93 5.50
N THR A 11 6.29 17.02 5.28
CA THR A 11 7.54 17.29 5.98
C THR A 11 7.28 17.67 7.43
N GLN A 12 6.26 18.49 7.67
CA GLN A 12 5.80 18.85 9.00
C GLN A 12 5.16 17.66 9.70
N THR A 13 4.30 16.91 9.00
CA THR A 13 3.65 15.69 9.52
C THR A 13 4.70 14.69 10.01
N LEU A 14 5.74 14.44 9.24
CA LEU A 14 6.80 13.47 9.60
C LEU A 14 7.85 14.05 10.55
N GLY A 15 8.01 15.38 10.60
CA GLY A 15 9.10 16.04 11.35
C GLY A 15 9.07 15.79 12.84
N GLY A 16 7.90 15.64 13.45
CA GLY A 16 7.70 15.52 14.90
C GLY A 16 7.55 14.10 15.44
N ILE A 17 7.59 13.07 14.60
CA ILE A 17 7.26 11.69 14.97
C ILE A 17 8.47 10.76 14.84
N ARG A 18 8.52 9.69 15.67
CA ARG A 18 9.56 8.66 15.66
C ARG A 18 8.96 7.30 16.02
N ASP A 19 9.75 6.26 15.85
CA ASP A 19 9.44 4.88 16.23
C ASP A 19 8.17 4.33 15.55
N VAL A 20 7.97 4.71 14.29
CA VAL A 20 6.85 4.28 13.47
C VAL A 20 7.03 2.82 13.07
N ASP A 21 5.97 2.01 13.24
CA ASP A 21 5.94 0.60 12.82
C ASP A 21 5.67 0.47 11.33
N LEU A 22 4.67 1.20 10.83
CA LEU A 22 4.23 1.13 9.44
C LEU A 22 3.92 2.52 8.90
N VAL A 23 4.52 2.87 7.77
CA VAL A 23 4.00 3.92 6.89
C VAL A 23 3.21 3.24 5.77
N LEU A 24 1.91 3.54 5.66
CA LEU A 24 1.05 3.05 4.58
C LEU A 24 0.49 4.25 3.83
N THR A 25 0.91 4.44 2.58
CA THR A 25 0.63 5.70 1.89
C THR A 25 0.54 5.57 0.38
N SER A 26 -0.09 6.56 -0.24
CA SER A 26 -0.12 6.77 -1.70
C SER A 26 0.08 8.27 -1.97
N PRO A 27 1.32 8.70 -2.16
CA PRO A 27 1.63 10.11 -2.41
C PRO A 27 1.02 10.59 -3.74
N PRO A 28 0.93 11.90 -3.98
CA PRO A 28 0.47 12.43 -5.25
C PRO A 28 1.27 11.86 -6.42
N TYR A 29 0.58 11.37 -7.46
CA TYR A 29 1.25 10.86 -8.66
C TYR A 29 1.65 12.02 -9.55
N MET A 30 2.92 12.06 -9.94
CA MET A 30 3.47 13.12 -10.79
C MET A 30 2.63 13.29 -12.07
N ASN A 31 2.03 14.46 -12.26
CA ASN A 31 1.23 14.83 -13.45
C ASN A 31 0.07 13.87 -13.79
N ALA A 32 -0.33 12.97 -12.88
CA ALA A 32 -1.39 12.02 -13.15
C ALA A 32 -2.78 12.55 -12.83
N ARG A 33 -2.87 13.53 -11.94
CA ARG A 33 -4.14 14.12 -11.48
C ARG A 33 -3.93 15.61 -11.17
N THR A 34 -4.87 16.43 -11.54
CA THR A 34 -5.00 17.80 -11.04
C THR A 34 -5.51 17.70 -9.61
N TYR A 35 -4.61 17.80 -8.66
CA TYR A 35 -4.99 18.15 -7.30
C TYR A 35 -5.23 19.66 -7.32
N ASP A 36 -6.39 20.13 -6.87
CA ASP A 36 -6.83 21.55 -6.93
C ASP A 36 -5.92 22.56 -6.18
N ILE A 37 -4.76 22.13 -5.75
CA ILE A 37 -3.80 22.89 -4.92
C ILE A 37 -2.60 23.44 -5.71
N GLY A 38 -2.57 23.27 -7.03
CA GLY A 38 -1.46 23.80 -7.87
C GLY A 38 -0.07 23.23 -7.56
N CYS A 39 0.04 22.23 -6.68
CA CYS A 39 1.32 21.62 -6.32
C CYS A 39 1.67 20.49 -7.29
N THR A 40 2.86 20.56 -7.85
CA THR A 40 3.46 19.43 -8.58
C THR A 40 4.33 18.64 -7.62
N PHE A 41 4.15 17.33 -7.60
CA PHE A 41 5.03 16.42 -6.86
C PHE A 41 6.03 15.83 -7.86
N ASP A 42 7.30 16.15 -7.71
CA ASP A 42 8.36 15.76 -8.64
C ASP A 42 9.30 14.68 -8.03
N PHE A 43 10.37 14.34 -8.74
CA PHE A 43 11.31 13.33 -8.26
C PHE A 43 12.05 13.77 -6.99
N LEU A 44 12.37 15.06 -6.86
CA LEU A 44 13.02 15.60 -5.67
C LEU A 44 12.11 15.52 -4.45
N ASP A 45 10.80 15.71 -4.63
CA ASP A 45 9.83 15.53 -3.55
C ASP A 45 9.75 14.07 -3.09
N TYR A 46 9.80 13.09 -4.01
CA TYR A 46 9.90 11.68 -3.63
C TYR A 46 11.21 11.34 -2.90
N GLN A 47 12.32 11.98 -3.26
CA GLN A 47 13.57 11.81 -2.54
C GLN A 47 13.46 12.32 -1.09
N LYS A 48 12.95 13.55 -0.90
CA LYS A 48 12.71 14.14 0.42
C LYS A 48 11.72 13.30 1.24
N LEU A 49 10.66 12.82 0.61
CA LEU A 49 9.68 11.95 1.25
C LEU A 49 10.33 10.65 1.75
N GLY A 50 11.17 10.03 0.93
CA GLY A 50 11.90 8.83 1.31
C GLY A 50 12.83 9.05 2.50
N ASP A 51 13.60 10.14 2.48
CA ASP A 51 14.47 10.52 3.59
C ASP A 51 13.67 10.74 4.88
N ALA A 52 12.54 11.45 4.81
CA ALA A 52 11.67 11.71 5.95
C ALA A 52 11.05 10.41 6.50
N ILE A 53 10.55 9.52 5.64
CA ILE A 53 9.99 8.23 6.04
C ILE A 53 11.07 7.36 6.70
N TYR A 54 12.29 7.34 6.14
CA TYR A 54 13.39 6.57 6.73
C TYR A 54 13.74 7.05 8.14
N GLN A 55 13.71 8.36 8.37
CA GLN A 55 14.00 8.94 9.68
C GLN A 55 12.97 8.56 10.75
N VAL A 56 11.68 8.55 10.40
CA VAL A 56 10.59 8.28 11.37
C VAL A 56 10.40 6.80 11.67
N LEU A 57 10.71 5.92 10.72
CA LEU A 57 10.60 4.47 10.93
C LEU A 57 11.58 3.99 12.00
N LYS A 58 11.13 3.11 12.89
CA LYS A 58 12.02 2.36 13.79
C LYS A 58 12.88 1.36 12.99
N PRO A 59 13.99 0.86 13.52
CA PRO A 59 14.67 -0.30 12.94
C PRO A 59 13.70 -1.47 12.78
N GLY A 60 13.59 -2.05 11.57
CA GLY A 60 12.60 -3.06 11.21
C GLY A 60 11.20 -2.50 10.92
N GLY A 61 11.01 -1.18 10.94
CA GLY A 61 9.77 -0.55 10.48
C GLY A 61 9.61 -0.65 8.97
N THR A 62 8.38 -0.66 8.51
CA THR A 62 8.00 -0.92 7.11
C THR A 62 7.33 0.30 6.49
N CYS A 63 7.60 0.55 5.20
CA CYS A 63 6.79 1.46 4.38
C CYS A 63 6.17 0.67 3.23
N ILE A 64 4.84 0.71 3.12
CA ILE A 64 4.06 0.22 1.98
C ILE A 64 3.56 1.42 1.21
N MET A 65 4.02 1.56 -0.03
CA MET A 65 3.70 2.70 -0.87
C MET A 65 3.09 2.26 -2.20
N VAL A 66 1.87 2.71 -2.48
CA VAL A 66 1.24 2.57 -3.81
C VAL A 66 1.60 3.80 -4.63
N LEU A 67 2.24 3.59 -5.76
CA LEU A 67 2.66 4.66 -6.65
C LEU A 67 2.60 4.20 -8.10
N ASP A 68 1.82 4.88 -8.93
CA ASP A 68 1.81 4.64 -10.39
C ASP A 68 2.22 5.90 -11.15
N ALA A 69 2.47 5.76 -12.42
CA ALA A 69 2.81 6.84 -13.32
C ALA A 69 1.74 7.01 -14.41
N PRO A 70 1.46 8.25 -14.83
CA PRO A 70 0.54 8.50 -15.92
C PRO A 70 1.02 7.87 -17.21
N VAL A 71 0.07 7.51 -18.05
CA VAL A 71 0.33 7.17 -19.44
C VAL A 71 0.37 8.46 -20.25
N ARG A 72 1.49 8.70 -20.90
CA ARG A 72 1.66 9.80 -21.85
C ARG A 72 1.23 9.31 -23.23
N ASN A 73 0.24 9.94 -23.81
CA ASN A 73 -0.13 9.70 -25.20
C ASN A 73 0.78 10.59 -26.08
N TRP A 74 1.36 9.99 -27.11
CA TRP A 74 2.12 10.75 -28.10
C TRP A 74 1.14 11.61 -28.90
N ARG A 75 1.44 12.89 -28.99
CA ARG A 75 0.74 13.76 -29.96
C ARG A 75 1.02 13.17 -31.34
N GLU A 76 0.01 12.93 -32.16
CA GLU A 76 0.07 12.33 -33.52
C GLU A 76 -0.37 10.84 -33.63
N GLY A 77 -1.04 10.26 -32.66
CA GLY A 77 -1.62 8.92 -32.80
C GLY A 77 -0.64 7.74 -32.89
N LYS A 78 0.65 7.98 -32.63
CA LYS A 78 1.72 6.98 -32.84
C LYS A 78 2.02 6.10 -31.63
N GLY A 79 1.28 6.18 -30.54
CA GLY A 79 1.48 5.30 -29.40
C GLY A 79 1.30 5.98 -28.04
N SER A 80 1.54 5.21 -26.98
CA SER A 80 1.52 5.67 -25.62
C SER A 80 2.63 5.01 -24.81
N GLU A 81 3.22 5.71 -23.87
CA GLU A 81 4.21 5.17 -22.94
C GLU A 81 3.78 5.40 -21.49
N ARG A 82 4.17 4.50 -20.61
CA ARG A 82 4.02 4.66 -19.17
C ARG A 82 5.30 5.24 -18.58
N GLY A 83 5.17 6.23 -17.71
CA GLY A 83 6.30 6.80 -17.00
C GLY A 83 6.99 5.75 -16.11
N LEU A 84 8.31 5.87 -15.97
CA LEU A 84 9.13 4.98 -15.14
C LEU A 84 9.42 5.56 -13.74
N MET A 85 8.73 6.62 -13.34
CA MET A 85 8.95 7.30 -12.06
C MET A 85 8.84 6.35 -10.86
N PRO A 86 7.83 5.46 -10.74
CA PRO A 86 7.74 4.58 -9.59
C PRO A 86 8.99 3.70 -9.41
N TRP A 87 9.54 3.20 -10.50
CA TRP A 87 10.74 2.36 -10.47
C TRP A 87 12.01 3.15 -10.12
N ARG A 88 12.10 4.41 -10.57
CA ARG A 88 13.20 5.31 -10.19
C ARG A 88 13.16 5.65 -8.70
N VAL A 89 11.97 5.88 -8.16
CA VAL A 89 11.78 6.09 -6.73
C VAL A 89 12.20 4.85 -5.93
N MET A 90 11.78 3.66 -6.36
CA MET A 90 12.18 2.42 -5.70
C MET A 90 13.69 2.23 -5.67
N LEU A 91 14.38 2.46 -6.80
CA LEU A 91 15.83 2.34 -6.90
C LEU A 91 16.54 3.40 -6.05
N ASP A 92 16.09 4.66 -6.11
CA ASP A 92 16.67 5.73 -5.29
C ASP A 92 16.55 5.44 -3.79
N TRP A 93 15.39 4.97 -3.34
CA TRP A 93 15.19 4.65 -1.94
C TRP A 93 16.02 3.44 -1.48
N ALA A 94 16.21 2.45 -2.35
CA ALA A 94 17.06 1.30 -2.05
C ALA A 94 18.55 1.68 -2.05
N ASP A 95 19.02 2.33 -3.11
CA ASP A 95 20.45 2.54 -3.36
C ASP A 95 21.01 3.75 -2.61
N ARG A 96 20.25 4.86 -2.56
CA ARG A 96 20.71 6.12 -1.93
C ARG A 96 20.37 6.16 -0.43
N ILE A 97 19.13 5.82 -0.06
CA ILE A 97 18.67 5.91 1.34
C ILE A 97 19.05 4.67 2.14
N GLY A 98 19.09 3.50 1.49
CA GLY A 98 19.45 2.23 2.12
C GLY A 98 18.25 1.42 2.65
N PHE A 99 17.05 1.64 2.13
CA PHE A 99 15.94 0.73 2.37
C PHE A 99 16.22 -0.66 1.80
N ARG A 100 15.78 -1.70 2.51
CA ARG A 100 15.62 -3.04 1.90
C ARG A 100 14.31 -3.07 1.12
N VAL A 101 14.31 -3.81 0.01
CA VAL A 101 13.12 -4.13 -0.78
C VAL A 101 12.92 -5.64 -0.74
N PRO A 102 12.19 -6.19 0.25
CA PRO A 102 12.07 -7.65 0.41
C PRO A 102 11.32 -8.30 -0.74
N ASP A 103 10.30 -7.63 -1.28
CA ASP A 103 9.54 -8.10 -2.44
C ASP A 103 8.85 -6.93 -3.15
N ARG A 104 8.23 -7.23 -4.30
CA ARG A 104 7.45 -6.29 -5.10
C ARG A 104 6.01 -6.76 -5.12
N LEU A 105 5.10 -5.88 -4.74
CA LEU A 105 3.68 -6.16 -4.69
C LEU A 105 2.99 -5.51 -5.89
N ALA A 106 1.93 -6.13 -6.38
CA ALA A 106 1.04 -5.54 -7.36
C ALA A 106 -0.32 -5.33 -6.71
N TYR A 107 -0.75 -4.07 -6.61
CA TYR A 107 -2.10 -3.71 -6.19
C TYR A 107 -3.04 -3.83 -7.39
N GLY A 108 -3.70 -4.98 -7.51
CA GLY A 108 -4.63 -5.30 -8.59
C GLY A 108 -6.00 -4.66 -8.39
N ARG A 109 -6.53 -4.08 -9.45
CA ARG A 109 -7.87 -3.49 -9.50
C ARG A 109 -8.65 -4.05 -10.68
N LEU A 110 -9.95 -4.32 -10.48
CA LEU A 110 -10.81 -4.72 -11.57
C LEU A 110 -11.18 -3.49 -12.44
N GLY A 111 -10.97 -3.65 -13.74
CA GLY A 111 -11.73 -2.94 -14.73
C GLY A 111 -11.59 -1.43 -14.80
N LEU A 112 -10.39 -0.86 -14.92
CA LEU A 112 -10.29 0.56 -15.30
C LEU A 112 -10.96 0.79 -16.67
N PRO A 113 -11.96 1.68 -16.80
CA PRO A 113 -12.56 2.00 -18.08
C PRO A 113 -11.55 2.70 -18.99
N GLY A 114 -11.64 2.52 -20.29
CA GLY A 114 -10.79 3.20 -21.26
C GLY A 114 -10.62 2.42 -22.57
N VAL A 115 -10.17 3.14 -23.60
CA VAL A 115 -9.77 2.55 -24.88
C VAL A 115 -8.28 2.19 -24.81
N TYR A 116 -7.95 0.93 -25.08
CA TYR A 116 -6.61 0.39 -24.97
C TYR A 116 -6.11 -0.11 -26.33
N SER A 117 -6.03 0.80 -27.31
CA SER A 117 -5.39 0.50 -28.58
C SER A 117 -3.86 0.55 -28.42
N GLY A 118 -3.17 -0.53 -28.85
CA GLY A 118 -1.70 -0.59 -28.87
C GLY A 118 -1.03 -0.93 -27.52
N ARG A 119 -1.81 -1.26 -26.48
CA ARG A 119 -1.28 -1.74 -25.18
C ARG A 119 -2.28 -2.59 -24.43
N PHE A 120 -1.81 -3.37 -23.46
CA PHE A 120 -2.68 -4.10 -22.56
C PHE A 120 -3.43 -3.16 -21.63
N ARG A 121 -4.62 -3.58 -21.17
CA ARG A 121 -5.36 -2.90 -20.12
C ARG A 121 -4.58 -2.85 -18.83
N ASN A 122 -4.51 -1.68 -18.21
CA ASN A 122 -3.89 -1.56 -16.90
C ASN A 122 -4.87 -2.02 -15.82
N ASP A 123 -4.51 -3.06 -15.09
CA ASP A 123 -5.33 -3.68 -14.04
C ASP A 123 -4.59 -3.77 -12.69
N TRP A 124 -3.42 -3.17 -12.59
CA TRP A 124 -2.65 -3.11 -11.35
C TRP A 124 -1.81 -1.84 -11.25
N GLU A 125 -1.47 -1.47 -10.03
CA GLU A 125 -0.52 -0.40 -9.70
C GLU A 125 0.66 -0.99 -8.93
N PRO A 126 1.90 -0.49 -9.15
CA PRO A 126 3.04 -0.86 -8.33
C PRO A 126 2.78 -0.53 -6.86
N CYS A 127 3.05 -1.51 -6.01
CA CYS A 127 2.99 -1.38 -4.56
C CYS A 127 4.34 -1.80 -4.00
N PHE A 128 5.10 -0.86 -3.46
CA PHE A 128 6.45 -1.08 -2.99
C PHE A 128 6.47 -1.41 -1.51
N TRP A 129 7.25 -2.40 -1.16
CA TRP A 129 7.52 -2.81 0.21
C TRP A 129 8.96 -2.45 0.55
N PHE A 130 9.12 -1.44 1.40
CA PHE A 130 10.41 -1.00 1.92
C PHE A 130 10.52 -1.34 3.39
N GLU A 131 11.70 -1.78 3.84
CA GLU A 131 12.01 -2.02 5.24
C GLU A 131 13.24 -1.21 5.66
N LYS A 132 13.18 -0.56 6.82
CA LYS A 132 14.36 0.04 7.44
C LYS A 132 15.22 -1.05 8.06
N PRO A 133 16.50 -1.20 7.67
CA PRO A 133 17.43 -2.15 8.29
C PRO A 133 17.61 -1.92 9.79
N GLY A 134 18.25 -2.89 10.47
CA GLY A 134 18.65 -2.76 11.88
C GLY A 134 17.90 -3.67 12.84
N ALA A 135 16.71 -4.15 12.48
CA ALA A 135 15.98 -5.17 13.24
C ALA A 135 15.15 -6.06 12.30
N LYS A 136 14.57 -7.12 12.87
CA LYS A 136 13.60 -7.95 12.15
C LYS A 136 12.27 -7.19 12.00
N ALA A 137 11.81 -7.04 10.76
CA ALA A 137 10.50 -6.44 10.49
C ALA A 137 9.36 -7.35 11.01
N TYR A 138 8.28 -6.71 11.47
CA TYR A 138 7.03 -7.44 11.72
C TYR A 138 6.41 -7.81 10.38
N PHE A 139 6.08 -9.08 10.21
CA PHE A 139 5.36 -9.58 9.05
C PHE A 139 4.51 -10.78 9.39
N ASP A 140 3.19 -10.62 9.31
CA ASP A 140 2.21 -11.69 9.49
C ASP A 140 1.16 -11.65 8.37
N LYS A 141 1.23 -12.59 7.45
CA LYS A 141 0.29 -12.70 6.33
C LYS A 141 -0.88 -13.64 6.58
N THR A 142 -1.02 -14.16 7.77
CA THR A 142 -2.08 -15.14 8.08
C THR A 142 -3.47 -14.54 7.94
N CYS A 143 -3.60 -13.22 8.14
CA CYS A 143 -4.86 -12.49 7.92
C CYS A 143 -5.36 -12.54 6.46
N MET A 144 -4.47 -12.83 5.51
CA MET A 144 -4.79 -12.93 4.07
C MET A 144 -4.97 -14.38 3.60
N ASP A 145 -4.77 -15.35 4.48
CA ASP A 145 -4.93 -16.76 4.15
C ASP A 145 -6.41 -17.08 3.89
N THR A 146 -6.68 -17.81 2.81
CA THR A 146 -8.05 -18.19 2.44
C THR A 146 -8.21 -19.70 2.52
N PRO A 147 -9.39 -20.22 2.93
CA PRO A 147 -9.66 -21.65 2.90
C PRO A 147 -9.41 -22.23 1.51
N SER A 148 -8.78 -23.39 1.43
CA SER A 148 -8.51 -24.10 0.19
C SER A 148 -8.86 -25.57 0.33
N GLY A 149 -9.72 -26.07 -0.54
CA GLY A 149 -10.03 -27.50 -0.64
C GLY A 149 -8.95 -28.32 -1.41
N ARG A 150 -7.81 -27.72 -1.75
CA ARG A 150 -6.76 -28.45 -2.49
C ARG A 150 -5.79 -29.10 -1.51
N HIS A 151 -5.76 -30.43 -1.53
CA HIS A 151 -4.69 -31.22 -0.92
C HIS A 151 -3.52 -31.34 -1.90
N ASN A 152 -2.33 -30.93 -1.48
CA ASN A 152 -1.12 -31.18 -2.26
C ASN A 152 -0.68 -32.64 -2.04
N THR A 153 -1.05 -33.51 -2.96
CA THR A 153 -0.43 -34.84 -3.02
C THR A 153 1.02 -34.73 -3.51
N PRO A 154 1.95 -35.49 -2.91
CA PRO A 154 3.32 -35.55 -3.41
C PRO A 154 3.34 -35.90 -4.90
N LYS A 155 3.98 -35.08 -5.70
CA LYS A 155 4.12 -35.30 -7.15
C LYS A 155 5.58 -35.40 -7.54
N LEU A 156 5.89 -36.25 -8.50
CA LEU A 156 7.19 -36.26 -9.13
C LEU A 156 7.33 -34.97 -9.95
N ILE A 157 8.25 -34.10 -9.56
CA ILE A 157 8.54 -32.84 -10.27
C ILE A 157 9.96 -32.86 -10.80
N THR A 158 10.15 -32.21 -11.96
CA THR A 158 11.49 -31.91 -12.48
C THR A 158 12.00 -30.62 -11.83
N SER A 159 13.25 -30.62 -11.40
CA SER A 159 13.92 -29.41 -10.92
C SER A 159 15.27 -29.27 -11.63
N ARG A 160 15.60 -28.05 -12.07
CA ARG A 160 16.93 -27.74 -12.57
C ARG A 160 17.86 -27.48 -11.38
N ARG A 161 19.02 -28.12 -11.39
CA ARG A 161 20.06 -27.91 -10.38
C ARG A 161 20.90 -26.67 -10.73
N PRO A 162 21.68 -26.11 -9.79
CA PRO A 162 22.57 -24.98 -10.06
C PRO A 162 23.60 -25.27 -11.18
N ASP A 163 24.02 -26.53 -11.36
CA ASP A 163 24.90 -26.98 -12.41
C ASP A 163 24.24 -27.09 -13.81
N GLY A 164 22.96 -26.70 -13.92
CA GLY A 164 22.17 -26.76 -15.15
C GLY A 164 21.55 -28.11 -15.46
N THR A 165 21.87 -29.18 -14.72
CA THR A 165 21.27 -30.50 -14.93
C THR A 165 19.82 -30.56 -14.46
N VAL A 166 19.02 -31.43 -15.09
CA VAL A 166 17.62 -31.63 -14.72
C VAL A 166 17.51 -32.91 -13.90
N GLY A 167 17.05 -32.76 -12.67
CA GLY A 167 16.79 -33.89 -11.79
C GLY A 167 15.28 -34.09 -11.56
N LYS A 168 14.87 -35.29 -11.25
CA LYS A 168 13.51 -35.61 -10.77
C LYS A 168 13.56 -35.66 -9.25
N ARG A 169 12.61 -34.98 -8.60
CA ARG A 169 12.40 -35.10 -7.16
C ARG A 169 10.92 -35.24 -6.86
N VAL A 170 10.59 -35.97 -5.81
CA VAL A 170 9.24 -35.92 -5.28
C VAL A 170 9.09 -34.53 -4.63
N SER A 171 8.10 -33.76 -5.06
CA SER A 171 7.75 -32.56 -4.30
C SER A 171 7.52 -33.04 -2.87
N SER A 172 8.34 -32.51 -1.94
CA SER A 172 8.02 -32.73 -0.54
C SER A 172 6.57 -32.28 -0.38
N GLY A 173 5.64 -33.20 -0.26
CA GLY A 173 4.27 -32.90 0.12
C GLY A 173 4.21 -32.31 1.51
N ARG A 174 5.11 -31.35 1.81
CA ARG A 174 4.98 -30.53 2.98
C ARG A 174 3.60 -29.95 2.90
N ALA A 175 2.77 -30.46 3.75
CA ALA A 175 1.45 -29.96 3.98
C ALA A 175 1.48 -28.45 3.78
N VAL A 176 0.95 -27.98 2.66
CA VAL A 176 0.22 -26.73 2.70
C VAL A 176 -0.61 -26.92 3.96
N THR A 177 -0.41 -26.12 4.96
CA THR A 177 -1.19 -26.11 6.18
C THR A 177 -2.60 -26.46 5.78
N GLU A 178 -3.08 -27.63 6.17
CA GLU A 178 -4.22 -28.28 5.55
C GLU A 178 -5.34 -27.27 5.35
N GLY A 179 -5.79 -27.13 4.13
CA GLY A 179 -6.93 -26.29 3.81
C GLY A 179 -6.69 -24.79 3.64
N VAL A 180 -5.46 -24.28 3.54
CA VAL A 180 -5.20 -22.84 3.39
C VAL A 180 -4.45 -22.51 2.09
N LYS A 181 -4.99 -21.59 1.30
CA LYS A 181 -4.33 -20.96 0.17
C LYS A 181 -3.64 -19.68 0.65
N ARG A 182 -2.33 -19.63 0.54
CA ARG A 182 -1.53 -18.46 0.89
C ARG A 182 -1.57 -17.40 -0.20
N GLN A 183 -1.64 -16.14 0.21
CA GLN A 183 -1.60 -15.00 -0.69
C GLN A 183 -0.22 -14.88 -1.35
N GLY A 184 -0.21 -14.64 -2.66
CA GLY A 184 0.98 -14.25 -3.43
C GLY A 184 1.18 -12.73 -3.47
N THR A 185 2.19 -12.28 -4.21
CA THR A 185 2.54 -10.85 -4.35
C THR A 185 1.58 -10.05 -5.23
N HIS A 186 0.70 -10.70 -5.96
CA HIS A 186 -0.37 -10.06 -6.73
C HIS A 186 -1.63 -9.99 -5.87
N LEU A 187 -1.91 -8.78 -5.38
CA LEU A 187 -2.98 -8.51 -4.43
C LEU A 187 -4.20 -7.99 -5.18
N TRP A 188 -5.19 -8.88 -5.41
CA TRP A 188 -6.42 -8.51 -6.09
C TRP A 188 -7.47 -8.00 -5.13
N TYR A 189 -7.93 -6.77 -5.38
CA TYR A 189 -9.07 -6.14 -4.70
C TYR A 189 -10.12 -5.74 -5.71
N GLY A 190 -11.38 -5.76 -5.30
CA GLY A 190 -12.47 -5.26 -6.13
C GLY A 190 -12.33 -3.77 -6.43
N ASN A 191 -13.16 -3.27 -7.35
CA ASN A 191 -13.21 -1.83 -7.61
C ASN A 191 -13.59 -1.08 -6.34
N VAL A 192 -12.99 0.09 -6.16
CA VAL A 192 -13.33 1.05 -5.11
C VAL A 192 -14.70 1.70 -5.47
N GLY A 193 -15.75 0.92 -5.42
CA GLY A 193 -17.11 1.35 -5.72
C GLY A 193 -18.07 1.04 -4.57
N ALA A 194 -19.27 1.56 -4.63
CA ALA A 194 -20.27 1.50 -3.57
C ALA A 194 -20.54 0.11 -3.00
N ASN A 195 -20.30 -0.94 -3.78
CA ASN A 195 -20.56 -2.34 -3.38
C ASN A 195 -19.33 -3.07 -2.82
N HIS A 196 -18.16 -2.43 -2.80
CA HIS A 196 -16.89 -3.09 -2.46
C HIS A 196 -16.06 -2.33 -1.42
N ASP A 197 -16.60 -1.25 -0.87
CA ASP A 197 -15.93 -0.44 0.13
C ASP A 197 -16.92 0.07 1.18
N LEU A 198 -16.41 0.65 2.25
CA LEU A 198 -17.25 1.21 3.30
C LEU A 198 -17.97 2.45 2.77
N PRO A 199 -19.30 2.57 2.98
CA PRO A 199 -20.09 3.68 2.44
C PRO A 199 -19.55 5.05 2.85
N GLU A 200 -19.11 5.19 4.10
CA GLU A 200 -18.55 6.42 4.65
C GLU A 200 -17.28 6.88 3.92
N LEU A 201 -16.46 5.94 3.44
CA LEU A 201 -15.27 6.23 2.64
C LEU A 201 -15.63 6.48 1.18
N TYR A 202 -16.60 5.73 0.64
CA TYR A 202 -17.07 5.91 -0.74
C TYR A 202 -17.65 7.31 -0.96
N MET A 203 -18.50 7.76 -0.05
CA MET A 203 -19.15 9.07 -0.11
C MET A 203 -18.18 10.24 0.11
N SER A 204 -16.89 9.96 0.32
CA SER A 204 -15.89 11.02 0.53
C SER A 204 -15.71 11.95 -0.67
N GLY A 205 -15.92 11.45 -1.90
CA GLY A 205 -15.62 12.21 -3.11
C GLY A 205 -14.14 12.40 -3.40
N HIS A 206 -13.25 11.82 -2.61
CA HIS A 206 -11.79 11.93 -2.82
C HIS A 206 -11.39 11.21 -4.12
N PRO A 207 -10.66 11.87 -5.04
CA PRO A 207 -10.40 11.34 -6.38
C PRO A 207 -9.42 10.17 -6.40
N ALA A 208 -8.63 10.01 -5.35
CA ALA A 208 -7.55 9.03 -5.28
C ALA A 208 -7.51 8.34 -3.92
N ARG A 209 -8.04 7.12 -3.85
CA ARG A 209 -7.98 6.29 -2.65
C ARG A 209 -7.76 4.83 -3.04
N PHE A 210 -7.10 4.07 -2.19
CA PHE A 210 -7.12 2.62 -2.26
C PHE A 210 -8.29 2.05 -1.44
N CYS A 211 -8.67 0.79 -1.68
CA CYS A 211 -9.81 0.21 -0.99
C CYS A 211 -9.50 -0.08 0.49
N SER A 212 -10.54 -0.06 1.32
CA SER A 212 -10.42 -0.31 2.76
C SER A 212 -9.85 -1.69 3.06
N LYS A 213 -10.21 -2.72 2.27
CA LYS A 213 -9.67 -4.05 2.45
C LYS A 213 -8.15 -4.12 2.21
N PHE A 214 -7.64 -3.41 1.20
CA PHE A 214 -6.18 -3.33 0.99
C PHE A 214 -5.50 -2.69 2.20
N ALA A 215 -6.02 -1.56 2.69
CA ALA A 215 -5.47 -0.91 3.86
C ALA A 215 -5.48 -1.82 5.09
N ALA A 216 -6.59 -2.51 5.34
CA ALA A 216 -6.74 -3.46 6.45
C ALA A 216 -5.72 -4.60 6.37
N ASP A 217 -5.58 -5.21 5.19
CA ASP A 217 -4.64 -6.31 4.97
C ASP A 217 -3.18 -5.86 5.18
N MET A 218 -2.80 -4.69 4.65
CA MET A 218 -1.44 -4.14 4.83
C MET A 218 -1.16 -3.79 6.29
N ILE A 219 -2.11 -3.19 6.98
CA ILE A 219 -1.95 -2.86 8.40
C ILE A 219 -1.79 -4.13 9.24
N GLN A 220 -2.60 -5.14 9.01
CA GLN A 220 -2.50 -6.41 9.75
C GLN A 220 -1.21 -7.16 9.45
N CYS A 221 -0.77 -7.15 8.18
CA CYS A 221 0.45 -7.83 7.77
C CYS A 221 1.72 -7.16 8.29
N PHE A 222 1.78 -5.82 8.34
CA PHE A 222 3.03 -5.07 8.51
C PHE A 222 3.10 -4.23 9.79
N CYS A 223 2.02 -4.13 10.57
CA CYS A 223 2.01 -3.42 11.83
C CYS A 223 1.57 -4.35 12.97
N PRO A 224 2.35 -4.52 14.04
CA PRO A 224 1.92 -5.33 15.18
C PRO A 224 0.68 -4.72 15.84
N PRO A 225 -0.09 -5.52 16.61
CA PRO A 225 -1.14 -4.96 17.47
C PRO A 225 -0.62 -3.81 18.32
N GLU A 226 -1.43 -2.76 18.48
CA GLU A 226 -1.09 -1.52 19.21
C GLU A 226 0.06 -0.69 18.61
N GLY A 227 0.66 -1.16 17.49
CA GLY A 227 1.70 -0.45 16.75
C GLY A 227 1.20 0.86 16.15
N LEU A 228 2.15 1.69 15.72
CA LEU A 228 1.86 3.01 15.14
C LEU A 228 1.88 2.94 13.61
N VAL A 229 0.74 3.24 13.01
CA VAL A 229 0.57 3.43 11.56
C VAL A 229 0.61 4.93 11.25
N VAL A 230 1.34 5.30 10.22
CA VAL A 230 1.44 6.69 9.74
C VAL A 230 1.07 6.78 8.27
N ASP A 231 0.32 7.84 7.92
CA ASP A 231 0.05 8.23 6.54
C ASP A 231 0.22 9.76 6.38
N PRO A 232 1.25 10.23 5.67
CA PRO A 232 1.46 11.66 5.47
C PRO A 232 0.59 12.27 4.35
N PHE A 233 -0.30 11.47 3.73
CA PHE A 233 -1.25 11.87 2.68
C PHE A 233 -2.62 11.25 2.94
N VAL A 234 -3.23 11.58 4.08
CA VAL A 234 -4.41 10.91 4.64
C VAL A 234 -5.61 10.87 3.70
N GLY A 235 -5.83 11.94 2.93
CA GLY A 235 -6.94 12.06 2.00
C GLY A 235 -8.29 11.71 2.64
N SER A 236 -8.98 10.70 2.10
CA SER A 236 -10.28 10.26 2.61
C SER A 236 -10.28 9.61 3.99
N GLY A 237 -9.12 9.35 4.59
CA GLY A 237 -9.02 8.71 5.91
C GLY A 237 -9.03 7.18 5.90
N THR A 238 -8.87 6.54 4.75
CA THR A 238 -8.92 5.07 4.64
C THR A 238 -7.91 4.39 5.55
N THR A 239 -6.64 4.83 5.51
CA THR A 239 -5.57 4.28 6.37
C THR A 239 -5.89 4.50 7.85
N ALA A 240 -6.35 5.70 8.23
CA ALA A 240 -6.69 6.05 9.59
C ALA A 240 -7.79 5.15 10.14
N LEU A 241 -8.91 5.07 9.43
CA LEU A 241 -10.05 4.26 9.85
C LEU A 241 -9.67 2.78 9.99
N MET A 242 -8.91 2.23 9.03
CA MET A 242 -8.52 0.82 9.11
C MET A 242 -7.50 0.55 10.22
N ALA A 243 -6.57 1.47 10.50
CA ALA A 243 -5.67 1.34 11.63
C ALA A 243 -6.43 1.22 12.95
N ILE A 244 -7.38 2.11 13.18
CA ILE A 244 -8.20 2.13 14.39
C ILE A 244 -9.07 0.86 14.48
N LYS A 245 -9.75 0.49 13.39
CA LYS A 245 -10.59 -0.72 13.33
C LYS A 245 -9.83 -2.00 13.68
N HIS A 246 -8.54 -2.03 13.38
CA HIS A 246 -7.69 -3.19 13.64
C HIS A 246 -6.81 -3.05 14.88
N GLY A 247 -7.12 -2.11 15.80
CA GLY A 247 -6.43 -1.97 17.08
C GLY A 247 -5.00 -1.45 16.97
N ARG A 248 -4.73 -0.59 15.98
CA ARG A 248 -3.45 0.11 15.82
C ARG A 248 -3.66 1.59 16.13
N ARG A 249 -2.59 2.25 16.59
CA ARG A 249 -2.56 3.71 16.72
C ARG A 249 -2.34 4.33 15.34
N PHE A 250 -2.85 5.52 15.14
CA PHE A 250 -2.70 6.22 13.89
C PHE A 250 -2.22 7.66 14.08
N PHE A 251 -1.31 8.10 13.24
CA PHE A 251 -0.95 9.49 13.06
C PHE A 251 -0.85 9.82 11.57
N GLY A 252 -1.32 11.00 11.16
CA GLY A 252 -1.20 11.38 9.76
C GLY A 252 -1.54 12.83 9.49
N GLY A 253 -1.35 13.24 8.25
CA GLY A 253 -1.63 14.60 7.82
C GLY A 253 -2.14 14.69 6.39
N ASP A 254 -2.77 15.80 6.11
CA ASP A 254 -3.11 16.23 4.76
C ASP A 254 -2.96 17.75 4.67
N ILE A 255 -2.55 18.25 3.51
CA ILE A 255 -2.38 19.68 3.29
C ILE A 255 -3.73 20.43 3.23
N GLN A 256 -4.83 19.72 2.96
CA GLN A 256 -6.15 20.29 2.84
C GLN A 256 -7.00 20.04 4.09
N GLN A 257 -7.38 21.10 4.78
CA GLN A 257 -8.20 21.05 6.00
C GLN A 257 -9.50 20.23 5.81
N GLN A 258 -10.14 20.34 4.67
CA GLN A 258 -11.37 19.59 4.37
C GLN A 258 -11.18 18.06 4.47
N TRP A 259 -10.02 17.53 4.06
CA TRP A 259 -9.73 16.09 4.18
C TRP A 259 -9.39 15.71 5.62
N VAL A 260 -8.67 16.57 6.34
CA VAL A 260 -8.38 16.39 7.77
C VAL A 260 -9.68 16.30 8.58
N ASP A 261 -10.59 17.26 8.38
CA ASP A 261 -11.88 17.28 9.08
C ASP A 261 -12.70 16.04 8.76
N ARG A 262 -12.77 15.67 7.48
CA ARG A 262 -13.52 14.51 7.06
C ARG A 262 -12.96 13.21 7.61
N ALA A 263 -11.67 12.97 7.47
CA ALA A 263 -11.00 11.77 8.00
C ALA A 263 -11.16 11.66 9.52
N SER A 264 -11.02 12.80 10.22
CA SER A 264 -11.24 12.87 11.67
C SER A 264 -12.67 12.54 12.06
N ASN A 265 -13.65 13.07 11.34
CA ASN A 265 -15.07 12.82 11.63
C ASN A 265 -15.45 11.35 11.39
N ILE A 266 -14.95 10.72 10.32
CA ILE A 266 -15.19 9.30 10.05
C ILE A 266 -14.60 8.44 11.19
N CYS A 267 -13.38 8.73 11.63
CA CYS A 267 -12.73 8.00 12.72
C CYS A 267 -13.49 8.18 14.05
N LYS A 268 -13.93 9.40 14.38
CA LYS A 268 -14.71 9.69 15.58
C LYS A 268 -16.05 8.96 15.54
N ALA A 269 -16.80 9.08 14.46
CA ALA A 269 -18.11 8.42 14.30
C ALA A 269 -18.02 6.91 14.51
N TRP A 270 -16.94 6.28 13.99
CA TRP A 270 -16.74 4.86 14.22
C TRP A 270 -16.43 4.53 15.69
N LEU A 271 -15.59 5.32 16.37
CA LEU A 271 -15.30 5.13 17.80
C LEU A 271 -16.56 5.31 18.65
N ASP A 272 -17.36 6.31 18.36
CA ASP A 272 -18.63 6.58 19.08
C ASP A 272 -19.60 5.40 18.92
N SER A 273 -19.66 4.79 17.72
CA SER A 273 -20.52 3.62 17.48
C SER A 273 -20.14 2.37 18.28
N ILE A 274 -18.87 2.27 18.73
CA ILE A 274 -18.41 1.16 19.57
C ILE A 274 -18.66 1.46 21.06
N LEU A 275 -18.43 2.71 21.45
CA LEU A 275 -18.55 3.12 22.85
C LEU A 275 -20.02 3.25 23.30
N TYR A 276 -20.90 3.56 22.36
CA TYR A 276 -22.34 3.74 22.61
C TYR A 276 -23.17 2.90 21.61
N PRO A 277 -23.09 1.54 21.69
CA PRO A 277 -23.96 0.68 20.89
C PRO A 277 -25.40 0.88 21.36
N PHE A 278 -26.29 1.32 20.45
CA PHE A 278 -27.73 1.44 20.73
C PHE A 278 -28.39 0.09 20.94
#